data_3f7b8591eb5185ce7ae622378f95bc60
#
_entry.id   3f7b8591eb5185ce7ae622378f95bc60
#
_cell.length_a   1.000
_cell.length_b   1.000
_cell.length_c   1.000
_cell.angle_alpha   90.00
_cell.angle_beta   90.00
_cell.angle_gamma   90.00
#
_symmetry.space_group_name_H-M   'P 1'
#
loop_
_entity.id
_entity.type
_entity.pdbx_description
1 polymer ?
#
loop_
_entity_poly.entity_id
_entity_poly.type
_entity_poly.pdbx_seq_one_letter_code
_entity_poly.pdbx_strand_id
1 'polypeptide(L)'
;MTNYPKPDKRLIYQFKCEAHERELHRELTKLDQLFAAWRNGEIESGELSIRVHEYDTGSLRELLKKYNGPNQEMNVAYALVTGILSYEEVPEELLQALERQLAFYEDLKARNELRMPGE
;
A
#
# COMPACT_ATOMS: atom_id res chain seq x y z
N MET A 1 -8.92 2.98 32.32
CA MET A 1 -8.21 2.09 31.38
C MET A 1 -9.07 1.89 30.14
N THR A 2 -8.50 2.22 28.98
CA THR A 2 -9.24 2.09 27.73
C THR A 2 -9.03 0.71 27.14
N ASN A 3 -10.12 -0.05 26.99
CA ASN A 3 -10.06 -1.36 26.38
C ASN A 3 -10.38 -1.25 24.91
N TYR A 4 -9.38 -1.59 24.07
CA TYR A 4 -9.59 -1.68 22.65
C TYR A 4 -9.91 -3.13 22.29
N PRO A 5 -10.88 -3.39 21.40
CA PRO A 5 -11.13 -4.75 20.94
C PRO A 5 -9.88 -5.34 20.31
N LYS A 6 -9.68 -6.64 20.47
CA LYS A 6 -8.58 -7.31 19.78
C LYS A 6 -8.91 -7.40 18.30
N PRO A 7 -7.97 -7.02 17.42
CA PRO A 7 -8.22 -7.16 15.99
C PRO A 7 -8.29 -8.64 15.59
N ASP A 8 -9.20 -8.96 14.68
CA ASP A 8 -9.26 -10.28 14.09
C ASP A 8 -8.08 -10.44 13.14
N LYS A 9 -7.17 -11.33 13.46
CA LYS A 9 -5.94 -11.55 12.69
C LYS A 9 -6.21 -11.96 11.24
N ARG A 10 -7.30 -12.70 11.02
CA ARG A 10 -7.67 -13.11 9.65
C ARG A 10 -8.10 -11.92 8.82
N LEU A 11 -8.90 -11.03 9.40
CA LEU A 11 -9.34 -9.81 8.71
C LEU A 11 -8.16 -8.88 8.46
N ILE A 12 -7.29 -8.71 9.44
CA ILE A 12 -6.06 -7.91 9.28
C ILE A 12 -5.25 -8.44 8.10
N TYR A 13 -5.00 -9.74 8.07
CA TYR A 13 -4.24 -10.35 6.99
C TYR A 13 -4.93 -10.16 5.63
N GLN A 14 -6.24 -10.38 5.59
CA GLN A 14 -7.03 -10.21 4.36
C GLN A 14 -6.92 -8.80 3.80
N PHE A 15 -7.12 -7.79 4.64
CA PHE A 15 -7.06 -6.40 4.18
C PHE A 15 -5.65 -5.93 3.90
N LYS A 16 -4.66 -6.45 4.62
CA LYS A 16 -3.26 -6.20 4.31
C LYS A 16 -2.93 -6.72 2.90
N CYS A 17 -3.36 -7.93 2.58
CA CYS A 17 -3.14 -8.50 1.25
C CYS A 17 -3.86 -7.71 0.16
N GLU A 18 -5.08 -7.26 0.43
CA GLU A 18 -5.83 -6.44 -0.52
C GLU A 18 -5.14 -5.10 -0.77
N ALA A 19 -4.65 -4.46 0.28
CA ALA A 19 -3.92 -3.20 0.15
C ALA A 19 -2.64 -3.39 -0.67
N HIS A 20 -1.90 -4.45 -0.40
CA HIS A 20 -0.68 -4.79 -1.16
C HIS A 20 -1.01 -5.03 -2.64
N GLU A 21 -2.07 -5.79 -2.91
CA GLU A 21 -2.50 -6.04 -4.29
C GLU A 21 -2.82 -4.74 -5.02
N ARG A 22 -3.51 -3.81 -4.39
CA ARG A 22 -3.87 -2.53 -5.01
C ARG A 22 -2.65 -1.68 -5.31
N GLU A 23 -1.70 -1.62 -4.39
CA GLU A 23 -0.46 -0.87 -4.61
C GLU A 23 0.41 -1.52 -5.71
N LEU A 24 0.50 -2.85 -5.71
CA LEU A 24 1.21 -3.56 -6.78
C LEU A 24 0.55 -3.32 -8.14
N HIS A 25 -0.76 -3.39 -8.20
CA HIS A 25 -1.50 -3.16 -9.45
C HIS A 25 -1.19 -1.77 -10.02
N ARG A 26 -1.14 -0.76 -9.14
CA ARG A 26 -0.79 0.60 -9.56
C ARG A 26 0.63 0.65 -10.15
N GLU A 27 1.61 0.05 -9.47
CA GLU A 27 2.99 0.07 -9.94
C GLU A 27 3.18 -0.76 -11.21
N LEU A 28 2.53 -1.91 -11.30
CA LEU A 28 2.59 -2.75 -12.49
C LEU A 28 1.89 -2.09 -13.68
N THR A 29 0.84 -1.30 -13.44
CA THR A 29 0.19 -0.53 -14.50
C THR A 29 1.14 0.50 -15.09
N LYS A 30 1.94 1.16 -14.26
CA LYS A 30 2.98 2.08 -14.76
C LYS A 30 4.01 1.34 -15.60
N LEU A 31 4.42 0.17 -15.14
CA LEU A 31 5.37 -0.65 -15.89
C LEU A 31 4.78 -1.11 -17.22
N ASP A 32 3.50 -1.47 -17.24
CA ASP A 32 2.80 -1.86 -18.46
C ASP A 32 2.80 -0.73 -19.49
N GLN A 33 2.66 0.52 -19.07
CA GLN A 33 2.74 1.68 -19.94
C GLN A 33 4.12 1.80 -20.60
N LEU A 34 5.18 1.42 -19.88
CA LEU A 34 6.53 1.39 -20.44
C LEU A 34 6.66 0.28 -21.50
N PHE A 35 6.06 -0.88 -21.26
CA PHE A 35 6.01 -1.94 -22.26
C PHE A 35 5.24 -1.50 -23.50
N ALA A 36 4.15 -0.76 -23.34
CA ALA A 36 3.40 -0.23 -24.48
C ALA A 36 4.25 0.76 -25.28
N ALA A 37 4.95 1.66 -24.61
CA ALA A 37 5.85 2.60 -25.26
C ALA A 37 6.94 1.88 -26.05
N TRP A 38 7.50 0.81 -25.48
CA TRP A 38 8.49 -0.01 -26.15
C TRP A 38 7.91 -0.70 -27.39
N ARG A 39 6.72 -1.28 -27.28
CA ARG A 39 6.06 -1.92 -28.45
C ARG A 39 5.80 -0.92 -29.57
N ASN A 40 5.55 0.34 -29.21
CA ASN A 40 5.28 1.41 -30.18
C ASN A 40 6.56 2.09 -30.71
N GLY A 41 7.72 1.62 -30.30
CA GLY A 41 8.99 2.19 -30.74
C GLY A 41 9.38 3.51 -30.09
N GLU A 42 8.68 3.92 -29.03
CA GLU A 42 8.96 5.17 -28.33
C GLU A 42 10.18 5.10 -27.43
N ILE A 43 10.48 3.92 -26.90
CA ILE A 43 11.69 3.66 -26.12
C ILE A 43 12.38 2.41 -26.65
N GLU A 44 13.69 2.35 -26.48
CA GLU A 44 14.49 1.21 -26.91
C GLU A 44 14.49 0.09 -25.89
N SER A 45 14.87 -1.12 -26.33
CA SER A 45 14.90 -2.30 -25.48
C SER A 45 15.83 -2.15 -24.28
N GLY A 46 16.97 -1.49 -24.47
CA GLY A 46 17.92 -1.23 -23.38
C GLY A 46 17.32 -0.36 -22.29
N GLU A 47 16.60 0.69 -22.68
CA GLU A 47 15.92 1.57 -21.72
C GLU A 47 14.83 0.81 -20.96
N LEU A 48 14.01 0.04 -21.66
CA LEU A 48 12.98 -0.77 -21.01
C LEU A 48 13.60 -1.74 -19.99
N SER A 49 14.69 -2.40 -20.39
CA SER A 49 15.39 -3.35 -19.51
C SER A 49 15.86 -2.69 -18.21
N ILE A 50 16.42 -1.48 -18.31
CA ILE A 50 16.84 -0.70 -17.15
C ILE A 50 15.64 -0.36 -16.27
N ARG A 51 14.54 0.09 -16.87
CA ARG A 51 13.33 0.48 -16.11
C ARG A 51 12.70 -0.71 -15.41
N VAL A 52 12.67 -1.89 -16.04
CA VAL A 52 12.19 -3.12 -15.40
C VAL A 52 13.02 -3.42 -14.14
N HIS A 53 14.34 -3.32 -14.28
CA HIS A 53 15.24 -3.55 -13.14
C HIS A 53 15.01 -2.54 -12.01
N GLU A 54 14.81 -1.26 -12.34
CA GLU A 54 14.53 -0.23 -11.35
C GLU A 54 13.22 -0.50 -10.60
N TYR A 55 12.18 -0.97 -11.27
CA TYR A 55 10.93 -1.36 -10.63
C TYR A 55 11.13 -2.56 -9.70
N ASP A 56 11.83 -3.57 -10.16
CA ASP A 56 12.08 -4.79 -9.38
C ASP A 56 12.87 -4.50 -8.11
N THR A 57 13.93 -3.70 -8.19
CA THR A 57 14.80 -3.39 -7.06
C THR A 57 14.33 -2.20 -6.23
N GLY A 58 13.40 -1.40 -6.75
CA GLY A 58 12.86 -0.20 -6.09
C GLY A 58 11.45 -0.41 -5.58
N SER A 59 10.47 0.14 -6.30
CA SER A 59 9.07 0.20 -5.84
C SER A 59 8.48 -1.16 -5.47
N LEU A 60 8.70 -2.17 -6.30
CA LEU A 60 8.12 -3.49 -6.02
C LEU A 60 8.73 -4.13 -4.79
N ARG A 61 10.04 -4.01 -4.64
CA ARG A 61 10.74 -4.52 -3.46
C ARG A 61 10.35 -3.78 -2.19
N GLU A 62 10.19 -2.46 -2.27
CA GLU A 62 9.76 -1.66 -1.13
C GLU A 62 8.36 -2.04 -0.66
N LEU A 63 7.44 -2.29 -1.60
CA LEU A 63 6.10 -2.75 -1.26
C LEU A 63 6.13 -4.12 -0.60
N LEU A 64 6.96 -5.04 -1.12
CA LEU A 64 7.10 -6.36 -0.55
C LEU A 64 7.58 -6.28 0.90
N LYS A 65 8.59 -5.47 1.17
CA LYS A 65 9.11 -5.27 2.53
C LYS A 65 8.07 -4.63 3.44
N LYS A 66 7.35 -3.63 2.94
CA LYS A 66 6.34 -2.90 3.71
C LYS A 66 5.24 -3.85 4.19
N TYR A 67 4.71 -4.69 3.29
CA TYR A 67 3.57 -5.54 3.61
C TYR A 67 3.94 -6.89 4.23
N ASN A 68 5.21 -7.26 4.23
CA ASN A 68 5.69 -8.49 4.87
C ASN A 68 6.31 -8.24 6.26
N GLY A 69 6.17 -7.03 6.77
CA GLY A 69 6.65 -6.71 8.11
C GLY A 69 5.73 -7.25 9.20
N PRO A 70 6.15 -7.13 10.48
CA PRO A 70 5.39 -7.67 11.61
C PRO A 70 4.17 -6.86 11.99
N ASN A 71 4.05 -5.61 11.55
CA ASN A 71 2.99 -4.68 11.99
C ASN A 71 1.87 -4.58 10.96
N GLN A 72 1.13 -5.68 10.78
CA GLN A 72 0.06 -5.72 9.78
C GLN A 72 -1.08 -4.75 10.11
N GLU A 73 -1.35 -4.53 11.40
CA GLU A 73 -2.35 -3.54 11.83
C GLU A 73 -1.99 -2.14 11.33
N MET A 74 -0.72 -1.78 11.42
CA MET A 74 -0.24 -0.49 10.92
C MET A 74 -0.40 -0.40 9.40
N ASN A 75 -0.15 -1.49 8.68
CA ASN A 75 -0.31 -1.51 7.23
C ASN A 75 -1.76 -1.27 6.83
N VAL A 76 -2.71 -1.92 7.50
CA VAL A 76 -4.14 -1.73 7.21
C VAL A 76 -4.58 -0.31 7.56
N ALA A 77 -4.16 0.21 8.71
CA ALA A 77 -4.48 1.57 9.11
C ALA A 77 -3.92 2.60 8.11
N TYR A 78 -2.67 2.44 7.68
CA TYR A 78 -2.08 3.29 6.66
C TYR A 78 -2.90 3.26 5.36
N ALA A 79 -3.29 2.06 4.93
CA ALA A 79 -4.08 1.90 3.70
C ALA A 79 -5.42 2.60 3.79
N LEU A 80 -6.06 2.58 4.96
CA LEU A 80 -7.33 3.27 5.17
C LEU A 80 -7.15 4.79 5.16
N VAL A 81 -6.16 5.29 5.88
CA VAL A 81 -5.94 6.75 5.97
C VAL A 81 -5.52 7.34 4.63
N THR A 82 -4.78 6.59 3.82
CA THR A 82 -4.31 7.07 2.52
C THR A 82 -5.27 6.79 1.36
N GLY A 83 -6.36 6.06 1.62
CA GLY A 83 -7.38 5.79 0.61
C GLY A 83 -7.11 4.59 -0.29
N ILE A 84 -6.07 3.79 -0.01
CA ILE A 84 -5.86 2.52 -0.70
C ILE A 84 -7.04 1.58 -0.44
N LEU A 85 -7.50 1.55 0.81
CA LEU A 85 -8.72 0.88 1.23
C LEU A 85 -9.75 1.94 1.62
N SER A 86 -11.03 1.62 1.39
CA SER A 86 -12.13 2.47 1.82
C SER A 86 -12.59 2.06 3.21
N TYR A 87 -12.92 3.02 4.06
CA TYR A 87 -13.52 2.72 5.37
C TYR A 87 -14.81 1.91 5.25
N GLU A 88 -15.54 2.11 4.16
CA GLU A 88 -16.81 1.43 3.93
C GLU A 88 -16.66 -0.07 3.68
N GLU A 89 -15.51 -0.51 3.17
CA GLU A 89 -15.30 -1.93 2.90
C GLU A 89 -14.79 -2.71 4.10
N VAL A 90 -14.47 -2.03 5.20
CA VAL A 90 -13.90 -2.64 6.41
C VAL A 90 -14.96 -2.72 7.50
N PRO A 91 -15.14 -3.88 8.16
CA PRO A 91 -16.10 -3.99 9.26
C PRO A 91 -15.83 -2.99 10.37
N GLU A 92 -16.91 -2.46 10.96
CA GLU A 92 -16.83 -1.49 12.05
C GLU A 92 -16.00 -2.00 13.24
N GLU A 93 -16.12 -3.28 13.54
CA GLU A 93 -15.36 -3.90 14.62
C GLU A 93 -13.86 -3.81 14.40
N LEU A 94 -13.43 -3.95 13.14
CA LEU A 94 -12.02 -3.83 12.81
C LEU A 94 -11.56 -2.39 12.91
N LEU A 95 -12.39 -1.43 12.48
CA LEU A 95 -12.08 -0.01 12.60
C LEU A 95 -11.89 0.37 14.06
N GLN A 96 -12.74 -0.13 14.94
CA GLN A 96 -12.63 0.13 16.40
C GLN A 96 -11.35 -0.47 16.96
N ALA A 97 -11.00 -1.68 16.51
CA ALA A 97 -9.76 -2.35 16.94
C ALA A 97 -8.52 -1.60 16.49
N LEU A 98 -8.59 -0.88 15.37
CA LEU A 98 -7.48 -0.14 14.79
C LEU A 98 -7.48 1.35 15.18
N GLU A 99 -8.33 1.78 16.10
CA GLU A 99 -8.51 3.19 16.41
C GLU A 99 -7.20 3.93 16.70
N ARG A 100 -6.30 3.33 17.47
CA ARG A 100 -5.02 3.96 17.81
C ARG A 100 -4.11 4.11 16.59
N GLN A 101 -4.03 3.08 15.75
CA GLN A 101 -3.22 3.09 14.55
C GLN A 101 -3.77 4.11 13.53
N LEU A 102 -5.10 4.16 13.42
CA LEU A 102 -5.75 5.14 12.54
C LEU A 102 -5.46 6.57 13.01
N ALA A 103 -5.60 6.81 14.31
CA ALA A 103 -5.33 8.14 14.88
C ALA A 103 -3.88 8.58 14.62
N PHE A 104 -2.93 7.65 14.74
CA PHE A 104 -1.53 7.93 14.47
C PHE A 104 -1.31 8.45 13.04
N TYR A 105 -1.87 7.74 12.05
CA TYR A 105 -1.69 8.14 10.65
C TYR A 105 -2.53 9.36 10.28
N GLU A 106 -3.72 9.51 10.84
CA GLU A 106 -4.54 10.68 10.62
C GLU A 106 -3.87 11.96 11.14
N ASP A 107 -3.18 11.86 12.28
CA ASP A 107 -2.41 12.96 12.84
C ASP A 107 -1.25 13.35 11.92
N LEU A 108 -0.51 12.37 11.43
CA LEU A 108 0.57 12.63 10.47
C LEU A 108 0.04 13.28 9.19
N LYS A 109 -1.10 12.80 8.71
CA LYS A 109 -1.72 13.36 7.50
C LYS A 109 -2.14 14.80 7.72
N ALA A 110 -2.75 15.10 8.87
CA ALA A 110 -3.18 16.46 9.20
C ALA A 110 -2.01 17.43 9.30
N ARG A 111 -0.85 16.95 9.73
CA ARG A 111 0.38 17.75 9.81
C ARG A 111 1.17 17.78 8.50
N ASN A 112 0.66 17.16 7.45
CA ASN A 112 1.34 17.06 6.15
C ASN A 112 2.67 16.30 6.23
N GLU A 113 2.79 15.38 7.18
CA GLU A 113 4.00 14.58 7.41
C GLU A 113 3.86 13.14 6.96
N LEU A 114 2.71 12.76 6.40
CA LEU A 114 2.47 11.40 5.97
C LEU A 114 2.88 11.23 4.50
N ARG A 115 3.78 10.28 4.26
CA ARG A 115 4.14 9.91 2.89
C ARG A 115 2.96 9.17 2.26
N MET A 116 2.45 9.72 1.17
CA MET A 116 1.32 9.12 0.46
C MET A 116 1.80 8.02 -0.51
N PRO A 117 0.90 7.06 -0.85
CA PRO A 117 1.27 5.99 -1.78
C PRO A 117 1.75 6.54 -3.13
N GLY A 118 2.83 5.98 -3.63
CA GLY A 118 3.37 6.38 -4.94
C GLY A 118 4.31 7.58 -4.91
N GLU A 119 4.55 8.13 -3.74
CA GLU A 119 5.53 9.21 -3.57
C GLU A 119 6.94 8.68 -3.42
#